data_b6dd7142d135a86c6e71cd878cdc2a0f
#
_entry.id   b6dd7142d135a86c6e71cd878cdc2a0f
#
_cell.length_a   1.000
_cell.length_b   1.000
_cell.length_c   1.000
_cell.angle_alpha   90.00
_cell.angle_beta   90.00
_cell.angle_gamma   90.00
#
_symmetry.space_group_name_H-M   'P 1'
#
loop_
_entity.id
_entity.type
_entity.pdbx_description
1 polymer ?
#
loop_
_entity_poly.entity_id
_entity_poly.type
_entity_poly.pdbx_seq_one_letter_code
_entity_poly.pdbx_strand_id
1 'polypeptide(L)'
;MIKSESLPQEMQQHTYAIMYRVEGEHWWFAGRRRILESFVRQICQDLKRDLGVARPRILDVGCGTGANLEMLSQFGDAEGVDVSMDALAFCRQRGLQKVRQGAAEKLPFEDGTFDLVTALDVVEHLDDDVAGLIEMRRVLKRNGRALLFVPAFMFLWGVQDDISHHRRRYRIPELRSVVEKAGFEVERTTYANISFFAPILLGRALMKVTGLRPASENNINVSALNGLLGRILGAESAFLRHMNFPFGVSAICVARAI
;
A
#
# COMPACT_ATOMS: atom_id res chain seq x y z
N MET A 1 27.72 -22.84 -9.58
CA MET A 1 26.54 -22.35 -10.32
C MET A 1 25.68 -21.57 -9.36
N ILE A 2 25.74 -20.24 -9.40
CA ILE A 2 24.87 -19.37 -8.62
C ILE A 2 23.51 -19.45 -9.34
N LYS A 3 22.47 -20.00 -8.66
CA LYS A 3 21.10 -19.92 -9.16
C LYS A 3 20.79 -18.42 -9.29
N SER A 4 20.47 -17.97 -10.50
CA SER A 4 19.90 -16.64 -10.68
C SER A 4 18.57 -16.64 -9.92
N GLU A 5 18.52 -15.97 -8.79
CA GLU A 5 17.27 -15.71 -8.09
C GLU A 5 16.40 -14.89 -9.06
N SER A 6 15.37 -15.52 -9.61
CA SER A 6 14.40 -14.80 -10.44
C SER A 6 13.60 -13.86 -9.52
N LEU A 7 13.43 -12.60 -9.96
CA LEU A 7 12.53 -11.68 -9.27
C LEU A 7 11.10 -12.25 -9.20
N PRO A 8 10.30 -11.88 -8.18
CA PRO A 8 8.90 -12.26 -8.09
C PRO A 8 8.12 -11.93 -9.38
N GLN A 9 7.02 -12.67 -9.61
CA GLN A 9 6.20 -12.48 -10.80
C GLN A 9 5.55 -11.09 -10.78
N GLU A 10 5.82 -10.28 -11.80
CA GLU A 10 5.26 -8.94 -11.98
C GLU A 10 3.78 -9.00 -12.38
N MET A 11 3.01 -7.94 -12.09
CA MET A 11 1.73 -7.70 -12.73
C MET A 11 1.90 -7.63 -14.25
N GLN A 12 0.85 -7.97 -15.00
CA GLN A 12 0.91 -7.90 -16.47
C GLN A 12 1.26 -6.48 -16.92
N GLN A 13 2.23 -6.36 -17.84
CA GLN A 13 2.81 -5.08 -18.29
C GLN A 13 1.77 -4.00 -18.67
N HIS A 14 0.68 -4.41 -19.35
CA HIS A 14 -0.39 -3.47 -19.73
C HIS A 14 -1.13 -2.86 -18.53
N THR A 15 -1.09 -3.50 -17.36
CA THR A 15 -1.76 -3.03 -16.12
C THR A 15 -1.10 -1.76 -15.60
N TYR A 16 0.23 -1.65 -15.66
CA TYR A 16 0.95 -0.43 -15.24
C TYR A 16 0.58 0.78 -16.09
N ALA A 17 0.44 0.63 -17.39
CA ALA A 17 0.03 1.72 -18.27
C ALA A 17 -1.42 2.19 -18.00
N ILE A 18 -2.32 1.27 -17.63
CA ILE A 18 -3.67 1.61 -17.21
C ILE A 18 -3.63 2.33 -15.86
N MET A 19 -2.91 1.78 -14.86
CA MET A 19 -2.76 2.39 -13.54
C MET A 19 -2.22 3.81 -13.64
N TYR A 20 -1.13 4.01 -14.38
CA TYR A 20 -0.52 5.34 -14.58
C TYR A 20 -1.52 6.38 -15.07
N ARG A 21 -2.45 6.00 -15.96
CA ARG A 21 -3.49 6.89 -16.49
C ARG A 21 -4.62 7.17 -15.50
N VAL A 22 -5.05 6.14 -14.76
CA VAL A 22 -6.28 6.25 -13.94
C VAL A 22 -6.02 6.63 -12.49
N GLU A 23 -4.84 6.33 -11.92
CA GLU A 23 -4.58 6.53 -10.48
C GLU A 23 -4.56 8.01 -10.06
N GLY A 24 -4.37 8.94 -11.01
CA GLY A 24 -4.49 10.38 -10.75
C GLY A 24 -5.94 10.83 -10.49
N GLU A 25 -6.90 10.28 -11.25
CA GLU A 25 -8.26 10.81 -11.34
C GLU A 25 -9.33 9.85 -10.79
N HIS A 26 -9.08 8.55 -10.79
CA HIS A 26 -10.06 7.57 -10.37
C HIS A 26 -10.34 7.71 -8.87
N TRP A 27 -11.61 7.79 -8.51
CA TRP A 27 -12.11 8.05 -7.16
C TRP A 27 -11.50 7.17 -6.07
N TRP A 28 -11.29 5.88 -6.38
CA TRP A 28 -10.72 4.90 -5.45
C TRP A 28 -9.28 5.27 -5.06
N PHE A 29 -8.41 5.52 -6.05
CA PHE A 29 -7.03 5.89 -5.80
C PHE A 29 -6.90 7.26 -5.13
N ALA A 30 -7.69 8.24 -5.58
CA ALA A 30 -7.69 9.59 -5.00
C ALA A 30 -8.19 9.60 -3.54
N GLY A 31 -9.29 8.90 -3.26
CA GLY A 31 -9.85 8.79 -1.90
C GLY A 31 -8.91 8.04 -0.95
N ARG A 32 -8.38 6.91 -1.39
CA ARG A 32 -7.41 6.11 -0.65
C ARG A 32 -6.14 6.90 -0.34
N ARG A 33 -5.59 7.64 -1.30
CA ARG A 33 -4.41 8.49 -1.10
C ARG A 33 -4.62 9.53 0.00
N ARG A 34 -5.81 10.14 0.10
CA ARG A 34 -6.15 11.07 1.20
C ARG A 34 -6.14 10.40 2.57
N ILE A 35 -6.61 9.16 2.65
CA ILE A 35 -6.53 8.36 3.89
C ILE A 35 -5.06 8.13 4.24
N LEU A 36 -4.26 7.58 3.30
CA LEU A 36 -2.84 7.31 3.49
C LEU A 36 -2.06 8.57 3.87
N GLU A 37 -2.31 9.69 3.18
CA GLU A 37 -1.71 10.99 3.49
C GLU A 37 -1.95 11.40 4.95
N SER A 38 -3.13 11.15 5.49
CA SER A 38 -3.44 11.47 6.89
C SER A 38 -2.60 10.66 7.88
N PHE A 39 -2.33 9.38 7.58
CA PHE A 39 -1.44 8.53 8.39
C PHE A 39 0.03 8.94 8.25
N VAL A 40 0.50 9.19 7.02
CA VAL A 40 1.87 9.67 6.78
C VAL A 40 2.13 10.98 7.51
N ARG A 41 1.21 11.93 7.44
CA ARG A 41 1.29 13.21 8.16
C ARG A 41 1.42 13.00 9.67
N GLN A 42 0.60 12.12 10.25
CA GLN A 42 0.65 11.80 11.67
C GLN A 42 2.00 11.16 12.03
N ILE A 43 2.45 10.15 11.27
CA ILE A 43 3.73 9.48 11.49
C ILE A 43 4.89 10.48 11.43
N CYS A 44 4.91 11.37 10.45
CA CYS A 44 5.96 12.40 10.33
C CYS A 44 5.94 13.38 11.52
N GLN A 45 4.77 13.72 12.05
CA GLN A 45 4.65 14.52 13.27
C GLN A 45 5.20 13.76 14.49
N ASP A 46 4.90 12.48 14.61
CA ASP A 46 5.41 11.62 15.68
C ASP A 46 6.94 11.44 15.58
N LEU A 47 7.49 11.19 14.40
CA LEU A 47 8.94 11.15 14.16
C LEU A 47 9.64 12.47 14.54
N LYS A 48 9.01 13.60 14.23
CA LYS A 48 9.54 14.92 14.62
C LYS A 48 9.50 15.11 16.13
N ARG A 49 8.39 14.75 16.77
CA ARG A 49 8.23 14.90 18.22
C ARG A 49 9.15 13.97 19.00
N ASP A 50 9.22 12.69 18.62
CA ASP A 50 9.87 11.64 19.40
C ASP A 50 11.38 11.52 19.10
N LEU A 51 11.79 11.80 17.86
CA LEU A 51 13.14 11.59 17.37
C LEU A 51 13.82 12.88 16.83
N GLY A 52 13.13 14.00 16.81
CA GLY A 52 13.66 15.25 16.26
C GLY A 52 13.79 15.29 14.74
N VAL A 53 13.23 14.30 14.03
CA VAL A 53 13.34 14.15 12.57
C VAL A 53 12.38 15.09 11.88
N ALA A 54 12.87 16.26 11.42
CA ALA A 54 12.03 17.27 10.77
C ALA A 54 11.69 16.91 9.31
N ARG A 55 12.59 16.22 8.61
CA ARG A 55 12.41 15.76 7.22
C ARG A 55 12.84 14.30 7.12
N PRO A 56 11.93 13.34 7.27
CA PRO A 56 12.26 11.92 7.28
C PRO A 56 12.75 11.44 5.91
N ARG A 57 13.65 10.44 5.91
CA ARG A 57 13.91 9.61 4.74
C ARG A 57 12.84 8.53 4.67
N ILE A 58 12.15 8.48 3.54
CA ILE A 58 10.99 7.60 3.32
C ILE A 58 11.30 6.62 2.20
N LEU A 59 11.03 5.34 2.43
CA LEU A 59 11.05 4.31 1.39
C LEU A 59 9.63 3.85 1.09
N ASP A 60 9.26 3.85 -0.20
CA ASP A 60 8.02 3.24 -0.69
C ASP A 60 8.37 1.90 -1.35
N VAL A 61 8.06 0.80 -0.68
CA VAL A 61 8.27 -0.57 -1.18
C VAL A 61 7.09 -0.94 -2.06
N GLY A 62 7.37 -1.42 -3.29
CA GLY A 62 6.35 -1.64 -4.31
C GLY A 62 5.75 -0.33 -4.80
N CYS A 63 6.59 0.66 -5.13
CA CYS A 63 6.15 2.01 -5.47
C CYS A 63 5.30 2.09 -6.77
N GLY A 64 5.24 1.02 -7.55
CA GLY A 64 4.45 0.94 -8.77
C GLY A 64 4.77 2.08 -9.74
N THR A 65 3.73 2.73 -10.25
CA THR A 65 3.87 3.86 -11.19
C THR A 65 4.12 5.21 -10.51
N GLY A 66 4.29 5.25 -9.17
CA GLY A 66 4.81 6.38 -8.41
C GLY A 66 3.80 7.36 -7.85
N ALA A 67 2.49 7.15 -7.97
CA ALA A 67 1.50 8.10 -7.46
C ALA A 67 1.52 8.26 -5.94
N ASN A 68 1.79 7.19 -5.19
CA ASN A 68 1.97 7.28 -3.74
C ASN A 68 3.34 7.89 -3.41
N LEU A 69 4.40 7.53 -4.15
CA LEU A 69 5.74 8.09 -3.97
C LEU A 69 5.76 9.61 -4.18
N GLU A 70 4.99 10.13 -5.16
CA GLU A 70 4.81 11.57 -5.37
C GLU A 70 4.16 12.24 -4.13
N MET A 71 3.15 11.63 -3.55
CA MET A 71 2.53 12.11 -2.31
C MET A 71 3.53 12.06 -1.14
N LEU A 72 4.28 10.97 -0.97
CA LEU A 72 5.29 10.81 0.08
C LEU A 72 6.40 11.85 -0.01
N SER A 73 6.81 12.27 -1.21
CA SER A 73 7.82 13.29 -1.46
C SER A 73 7.47 14.66 -0.86
N GLN A 74 6.21 14.93 -0.59
CA GLN A 74 5.75 16.15 0.09
C GLN A 74 6.09 16.15 1.59
N PHE A 75 6.32 14.98 2.18
CA PHE A 75 6.55 14.81 3.62
C PHE A 75 8.01 14.58 3.99
N GLY A 76 8.84 14.13 3.05
CA GLY A 76 10.22 13.80 3.32
C GLY A 76 11.09 13.64 2.08
N ASP A 77 12.26 13.06 2.27
CA ASP A 77 13.13 12.60 1.18
C ASP A 77 12.71 11.17 0.82
N ALA A 78 11.87 11.04 -0.22
CA ALA A 78 11.25 9.79 -0.60
C ALA A 78 12.02 9.08 -1.71
N GLU A 79 12.24 7.78 -1.53
CA GLU A 79 12.81 6.84 -2.50
C GLU A 79 11.81 5.70 -2.73
N GLY A 80 11.76 5.14 -3.95
CA GLY A 80 10.90 4.03 -4.31
C GLY A 80 11.68 2.79 -4.70
N VAL A 81 11.12 1.62 -4.41
CA VAL A 81 11.63 0.34 -4.93
C VAL A 81 10.47 -0.47 -5.51
N ASP A 82 10.69 -1.08 -6.67
CA ASP A 82 9.72 -1.98 -7.31
C ASP A 82 10.48 -3.08 -8.08
N VAL A 83 9.85 -4.23 -8.25
CA VAL A 83 10.42 -5.33 -9.05
C VAL A 83 10.35 -5.03 -10.55
N SER A 84 9.37 -4.23 -10.97
CA SER A 84 9.06 -3.94 -12.36
C SER A 84 9.82 -2.73 -12.90
N MET A 85 10.66 -2.96 -13.89
CA MET A 85 11.32 -1.88 -14.62
C MET A 85 10.35 -0.97 -15.37
N ASP A 86 9.21 -1.51 -15.82
CA ASP A 86 8.15 -0.75 -16.49
C ASP A 86 7.46 0.22 -15.52
N ALA A 87 7.16 -0.24 -14.30
CA ALA A 87 6.64 0.61 -13.23
C ALA A 87 7.62 1.76 -12.92
N LEU A 88 8.92 1.44 -12.78
CA LEU A 88 9.95 2.45 -12.53
C LEU A 88 10.14 3.43 -13.69
N ALA A 89 9.89 3.01 -14.93
CA ALA A 89 9.89 3.92 -16.07
C ALA A 89 8.77 4.98 -15.94
N PHE A 90 7.57 4.59 -15.48
CA PHE A 90 6.48 5.52 -15.18
C PHE A 90 6.80 6.47 -14.03
N CYS A 91 7.48 5.99 -12.97
CA CYS A 91 7.99 6.87 -11.92
C CYS A 91 8.89 7.98 -12.48
N ARG A 92 9.83 7.61 -13.36
CA ARG A 92 10.74 8.58 -14.01
C ARG A 92 9.98 9.56 -14.91
N GLN A 93 8.92 9.13 -15.61
CA GLN A 93 8.04 10.03 -16.37
C GLN A 93 7.31 11.04 -15.49
N ARG A 94 7.01 10.71 -14.21
CA ARG A 94 6.50 11.64 -13.21
C ARG A 94 7.56 12.58 -12.64
N GLY A 95 8.82 12.44 -13.04
CA GLY A 95 9.94 13.21 -12.49
C GLY A 95 10.56 12.61 -11.21
N LEU A 96 10.12 11.42 -10.79
CA LEU A 96 10.62 10.73 -9.61
C LEU A 96 11.88 9.94 -9.99
N GLN A 97 13.05 10.52 -9.72
CA GLN A 97 14.34 9.93 -10.13
C GLN A 97 14.93 8.95 -9.11
N LYS A 98 14.54 9.07 -7.82
CA LYS A 98 15.02 8.21 -6.73
C LYS A 98 14.24 6.90 -6.68
N VAL A 99 14.37 6.08 -7.72
CA VAL A 99 13.71 4.78 -7.81
C VAL A 99 14.69 3.70 -8.23
N ARG A 100 14.60 2.52 -7.60
CA ARG A 100 15.50 1.37 -7.83
C ARG A 100 14.70 0.10 -8.05
N GLN A 101 15.27 -0.82 -8.83
CA GLN A 101 14.73 -2.17 -8.94
C GLN A 101 15.15 -3.01 -7.72
N GLY A 102 14.19 -3.75 -7.14
CA GLY A 102 14.45 -4.66 -6.03
C GLY A 102 13.18 -5.36 -5.56
N ALA A 103 13.34 -6.51 -4.95
CA ALA A 103 12.25 -7.26 -4.31
C ALA A 103 12.10 -6.83 -2.84
N ALA A 104 10.88 -6.95 -2.32
CA ALA A 104 10.58 -6.63 -0.92
C ALA A 104 11.33 -7.53 0.07
N GLU A 105 11.59 -8.78 -0.32
CA GLU A 105 12.36 -9.76 0.47
C GLU A 105 13.88 -9.55 0.41
N LYS A 106 14.37 -8.64 -0.45
CA LYS A 106 15.79 -8.30 -0.59
C LYS A 106 15.95 -6.87 -1.06
N LEU A 107 15.80 -5.93 -0.15
CA LEU A 107 15.84 -4.50 -0.43
C LEU A 107 17.28 -4.02 -0.72
N PRO A 108 17.52 -3.27 -1.82
CA PRO A 108 18.86 -2.81 -2.22
C PRO A 108 19.32 -1.58 -1.43
N PHE A 109 19.16 -1.63 -0.10
CA PHE A 109 19.50 -0.54 0.83
C PHE A 109 20.24 -1.08 2.05
N GLU A 110 21.05 -0.23 2.66
CA GLU A 110 21.76 -0.53 3.90
C GLU A 110 20.81 -0.54 5.10
N ASP A 111 21.22 -1.23 6.16
CA ASP A 111 20.50 -1.28 7.44
C ASP A 111 20.33 0.13 8.02
N GLY A 112 19.21 0.37 8.66
CA GLY A 112 18.96 1.61 9.39
C GLY A 112 19.01 2.88 8.54
N THR A 113 18.59 2.80 7.29
CA THR A 113 18.66 3.92 6.33
C THR A 113 17.46 4.88 6.44
N PHE A 114 16.24 4.33 6.65
CA PHE A 114 14.99 5.07 6.53
C PHE A 114 14.34 5.35 7.89
N ASP A 115 13.64 6.46 7.98
CA ASP A 115 12.82 6.83 9.14
C ASP A 115 11.38 6.30 9.02
N LEU A 116 10.89 6.19 7.79
CA LEU A 116 9.58 5.63 7.44
C LEU A 116 9.71 4.67 6.26
N VAL A 117 9.11 3.50 6.35
CA VAL A 117 8.89 2.57 5.22
C VAL A 117 7.39 2.42 5.00
N THR A 118 6.96 2.54 3.76
CA THR A 118 5.57 2.27 3.35
C THR A 118 5.51 1.02 2.47
N ALA A 119 4.48 0.19 2.65
CA ALA A 119 4.14 -0.92 1.77
C ALA A 119 2.61 -0.91 1.56
N LEU A 120 2.21 -0.41 0.41
CA LEU A 120 0.83 -0.03 0.10
C LEU A 120 0.29 -0.92 -1.01
N ASP A 121 -0.43 -1.97 -0.65
CA ASP A 121 -0.83 -3.12 -1.48
C ASP A 121 0.40 -3.87 -2.02
N VAL A 122 1.23 -4.38 -1.12
CA VAL A 122 2.45 -5.12 -1.43
C VAL A 122 2.51 -6.45 -0.70
N VAL A 123 2.27 -6.43 0.62
CA VAL A 123 2.50 -7.59 1.51
C VAL A 123 1.64 -8.80 1.11
N GLU A 124 0.46 -8.56 0.56
CA GLU A 124 -0.45 -9.59 0.02
C GLU A 124 0.07 -10.34 -1.20
N HIS A 125 1.07 -9.78 -1.89
CA HIS A 125 1.70 -10.40 -3.06
C HIS A 125 2.85 -11.33 -2.69
N LEU A 126 3.47 -11.15 -1.52
CA LEU A 126 4.67 -11.85 -1.11
C LEU A 126 4.37 -13.33 -0.83
N ASP A 127 5.26 -14.21 -1.27
CA ASP A 127 5.19 -15.63 -0.92
C ASP A 127 5.44 -15.80 0.59
N ASP A 128 6.48 -15.15 1.11
CA ASP A 128 6.81 -15.04 2.53
C ASP A 128 6.68 -13.59 3.00
N ASP A 129 5.50 -13.25 3.55
CA ASP A 129 5.20 -11.92 4.04
C ASP A 129 6.05 -11.53 5.25
N VAL A 130 6.43 -12.50 6.09
CA VAL A 130 7.31 -12.26 7.24
C VAL A 130 8.72 -11.90 6.76
N ALA A 131 9.27 -12.60 5.75
CA ALA A 131 10.59 -12.30 5.19
C ALA A 131 10.64 -10.88 4.61
N GLY A 132 9.63 -10.47 3.84
CA GLY A 132 9.53 -9.10 3.33
C GLY A 132 9.45 -8.05 4.44
N LEU A 133 8.69 -8.31 5.49
CA LEU A 133 8.59 -7.41 6.64
C LEU A 133 9.90 -7.36 7.45
N ILE A 134 10.66 -8.44 7.57
CA ILE A 134 12.00 -8.45 8.18
C ILE A 134 12.96 -7.55 7.41
N GLU A 135 12.94 -7.59 6.06
CA GLU A 135 13.74 -6.70 5.24
C GLU A 135 13.33 -5.23 5.38
N MET A 136 12.02 -4.96 5.42
CA MET A 136 11.52 -3.60 5.70
C MET A 136 11.98 -3.10 7.08
N ARG A 137 12.00 -3.98 8.09
CA ARG A 137 12.53 -3.64 9.42
C ARG A 137 14.04 -3.41 9.40
N ARG A 138 14.81 -4.22 8.66
CA ARG A 138 16.26 -4.08 8.53
C ARG A 138 16.66 -2.70 8.02
N VAL A 139 15.98 -2.20 6.99
CA VAL A 139 16.30 -0.90 6.39
C VAL A 139 15.76 0.29 7.19
N LEU A 140 14.87 0.07 8.16
CA LEU A 140 14.41 1.09 9.09
C LEU A 140 15.45 1.38 10.16
N LYS A 141 15.60 2.64 10.50
CA LYS A 141 16.30 3.04 11.72
C LYS A 141 15.57 2.53 12.96
N ARG A 142 16.31 2.37 14.04
CA ARG A 142 15.70 2.07 15.35
C ARG A 142 14.65 3.15 15.68
N ASN A 143 13.46 2.73 16.12
CA ASN A 143 12.29 3.56 16.34
C ASN A 143 11.71 4.22 15.07
N GLY A 144 12.18 3.87 13.87
CA GLY A 144 11.52 4.20 12.62
C GLY A 144 10.14 3.53 12.52
N ARG A 145 9.31 3.98 11.62
CA ARG A 145 7.92 3.50 11.45
C ARG A 145 7.73 2.77 10.13
N ALA A 146 6.88 1.76 10.17
CA ALA A 146 6.31 1.12 8.98
C ALA A 146 4.82 1.48 8.87
N LEU A 147 4.37 1.83 7.66
CA LEU A 147 2.95 1.99 7.32
C LEU A 147 2.58 0.93 6.29
N LEU A 148 1.72 0.00 6.69
CA LEU A 148 1.22 -1.06 5.83
C LEU A 148 -0.25 -0.81 5.50
N PHE A 149 -0.60 -1.02 4.23
CA PHE A 149 -1.97 -0.98 3.74
C PHE A 149 -2.19 -2.21 2.88
N VAL A 150 -3.15 -3.07 3.26
CA VAL A 150 -3.39 -4.36 2.63
C VAL A 150 -4.89 -4.60 2.42
N PRO A 151 -5.32 -5.42 1.45
CA PRO A 151 -6.71 -5.79 1.28
C PRO A 151 -7.21 -6.61 2.48
N ALA A 152 -8.45 -6.31 2.92
CA ALA A 152 -9.06 -6.98 4.05
C ALA A 152 -10.00 -8.11 3.61
N PHE A 153 -10.11 -9.13 4.47
CA PHE A 153 -11.07 -10.24 4.45
C PHE A 153 -11.07 -11.12 3.19
N MET A 154 -10.73 -12.39 3.34
CA MET A 154 -10.76 -13.38 2.26
C MET A 154 -12.15 -13.55 1.61
N PHE A 155 -13.25 -13.31 2.34
CA PHE A 155 -14.60 -13.38 1.76
C PHE A 155 -14.88 -12.26 0.74
N LEU A 156 -14.08 -11.17 0.76
CA LEU A 156 -14.10 -10.11 -0.23
C LEU A 156 -13.21 -10.41 -1.46
N TRP A 157 -12.67 -11.61 -1.60
CA TRP A 157 -11.89 -11.99 -2.78
C TRP A 157 -12.69 -11.78 -4.07
N GLY A 158 -12.12 -11.10 -5.05
CA GLY A 158 -12.76 -10.76 -6.32
C GLY A 158 -11.82 -10.86 -7.51
N VAL A 159 -12.32 -10.51 -8.68
CA VAL A 159 -11.58 -10.58 -9.95
C VAL A 159 -10.28 -9.74 -9.90
N GLN A 160 -10.29 -8.62 -9.20
CA GLN A 160 -9.10 -7.77 -9.07
C GLN A 160 -7.97 -8.46 -8.32
N ASP A 161 -8.29 -9.31 -7.33
CA ASP A 161 -7.26 -10.07 -6.61
C ASP A 161 -6.56 -11.08 -7.54
N ASP A 162 -7.34 -11.75 -8.41
CA ASP A 162 -6.79 -12.69 -9.40
C ASP A 162 -5.91 -11.96 -10.42
N ILE A 163 -6.34 -10.81 -10.94
CA ILE A 163 -5.60 -10.00 -11.92
C ILE A 163 -4.30 -9.44 -11.32
N SER A 164 -4.35 -9.04 -10.06
CA SER A 164 -3.19 -8.50 -9.34
C SER A 164 -2.29 -9.59 -8.76
N HIS A 165 -2.61 -10.87 -8.96
CA HIS A 165 -1.86 -12.00 -8.40
C HIS A 165 -1.72 -11.95 -6.87
N HIS A 166 -2.75 -11.47 -6.17
CA HIS A 166 -2.76 -11.53 -4.71
C HIS A 166 -2.66 -12.97 -4.23
N ARG A 167 -2.00 -13.19 -3.11
CA ARG A 167 -1.88 -14.49 -2.43
C ARG A 167 -2.90 -14.60 -1.31
N ARG A 168 -3.22 -13.46 -0.67
CA ARG A 168 -4.04 -13.40 0.54
C ARG A 168 -4.68 -12.03 0.73
N ARG A 169 -5.64 -12.00 1.65
CA ARG A 169 -6.21 -10.82 2.26
C ARG A 169 -6.15 -11.00 3.77
N TYR A 170 -6.06 -9.92 4.53
CA TYR A 170 -5.80 -9.97 5.95
C TYR A 170 -7.02 -9.58 6.80
N ARG A 171 -7.19 -10.24 7.94
CA ARG A 171 -7.86 -9.65 9.09
C ARG A 171 -6.83 -9.00 9.99
N ILE A 172 -7.24 -8.01 10.81
CA ILE A 172 -6.31 -7.30 11.72
C ILE A 172 -5.50 -8.26 12.60
N PRO A 173 -6.06 -9.32 13.22
CA PRO A 173 -5.25 -10.25 14.03
C PRO A 173 -4.17 -10.98 13.23
N GLU A 174 -4.45 -11.32 11.96
CA GLU A 174 -3.51 -11.97 11.05
C GLU A 174 -2.38 -11.00 10.65
N LEU A 175 -2.73 -9.78 10.24
CA LEU A 175 -1.77 -8.72 9.90
C LEU A 175 -0.87 -8.40 11.10
N ARG A 176 -1.46 -8.22 12.30
CA ARG A 176 -0.70 -7.99 13.53
C ARG A 176 0.29 -9.13 13.80
N SER A 177 -0.16 -10.38 13.68
CA SER A 177 0.69 -11.55 13.93
C SER A 177 1.92 -11.61 13.02
N VAL A 178 1.78 -11.34 11.71
CA VAL A 178 2.93 -11.36 10.77
C VAL A 178 3.87 -10.19 11.02
N VAL A 179 3.35 -9.01 11.36
CA VAL A 179 4.14 -7.81 11.68
C VAL A 179 4.94 -8.03 12.97
N GLU A 180 4.33 -8.59 14.02
CA GLU A 180 5.01 -8.90 15.28
C GLU A 180 6.06 -10.02 15.12
N LYS A 181 5.79 -11.05 14.29
CA LYS A 181 6.78 -12.09 13.94
C LYS A 181 8.00 -11.52 13.21
N ALA A 182 7.83 -10.46 12.42
CA ALA A 182 8.94 -9.77 11.79
C ALA A 182 9.74 -8.86 12.74
N GLY A 183 9.36 -8.80 14.03
CA GLY A 183 10.08 -8.06 15.07
C GLY A 183 9.68 -6.59 15.17
N PHE A 184 8.51 -6.22 14.70
CA PHE A 184 7.94 -4.90 14.93
C PHE A 184 7.09 -4.86 16.20
N GLU A 185 6.99 -3.67 16.78
CA GLU A 185 5.97 -3.33 17.76
C GLU A 185 4.79 -2.64 17.03
N VAL A 186 3.59 -3.23 17.12
CA VAL A 186 2.40 -2.68 16.47
C VAL A 186 1.82 -1.55 17.31
N GLU A 187 1.91 -0.32 16.80
CA GLU A 187 1.38 0.89 17.46
C GLU A 187 -0.11 1.09 17.20
N ARG A 188 -0.56 0.82 15.97
CA ARG A 188 -1.95 1.01 15.59
C ARG A 188 -2.38 0.07 14.48
N THR A 189 -3.63 -0.43 14.59
CA THR A 189 -4.31 -1.14 13.50
C THR A 189 -5.73 -0.64 13.37
N THR A 190 -6.22 -0.53 12.13
CA THR A 190 -7.61 -0.17 11.82
C THR A 190 -8.00 -0.73 10.47
N TYR A 191 -9.30 -0.87 10.24
CA TYR A 191 -9.78 -1.01 8.87
C TYR A 191 -9.97 0.37 8.22
N ALA A 192 -10.08 0.39 6.89
CA ALA A 192 -10.34 1.56 6.08
C ALA A 192 -11.27 1.19 4.91
N ASN A 193 -11.73 2.21 4.19
CA ASN A 193 -12.68 2.05 3.07
C ASN A 193 -14.02 1.45 3.55
N ILE A 194 -14.50 1.86 4.72
CA ILE A 194 -15.75 1.42 5.32
C ILE A 194 -16.96 1.90 4.50
N SER A 195 -16.89 3.10 3.92
CA SER A 195 -17.97 3.74 3.15
C SER A 195 -18.43 2.88 1.96
N PHE A 196 -17.51 2.11 1.38
CA PHE A 196 -17.77 1.25 0.23
C PHE A 196 -17.80 -0.24 0.56
N PHE A 197 -17.72 -0.60 1.84
CA PHE A 197 -17.73 -2.01 2.25
C PHE A 197 -19.01 -2.74 1.81
N ALA A 198 -20.17 -2.19 2.14
CA ALA A 198 -21.46 -2.81 1.79
C ALA A 198 -21.70 -2.88 0.26
N PRO A 199 -21.52 -1.80 -0.52
CA PRO A 199 -21.60 -1.86 -1.98
C PRO A 199 -20.68 -2.89 -2.61
N ILE A 200 -19.41 -2.97 -2.17
CA ILE A 200 -18.44 -3.93 -2.70
C ILE A 200 -18.82 -5.35 -2.32
N LEU A 201 -19.23 -5.59 -1.07
CA LEU A 201 -19.68 -6.90 -0.61
C LEU A 201 -20.89 -7.39 -1.43
N LEU A 202 -21.90 -6.54 -1.61
CA LEU A 202 -23.09 -6.86 -2.39
C LEU A 202 -22.76 -7.11 -3.86
N GLY A 203 -21.93 -6.27 -4.48
CA GLY A 203 -21.48 -6.45 -5.86
C GLY A 203 -20.75 -7.77 -6.06
N ARG A 204 -19.82 -8.12 -5.15
CA ARG A 204 -19.09 -9.39 -5.21
C ARG A 204 -19.97 -10.60 -4.94
N ALA A 205 -20.93 -10.49 -4.02
CA ALA A 205 -21.92 -11.54 -3.78
C ALA A 205 -22.79 -11.78 -5.03
N LEU A 206 -23.27 -10.71 -5.67
CA LEU A 206 -24.04 -10.79 -6.91
C LEU A 206 -23.23 -11.43 -8.05
N MET A 207 -21.97 -11.01 -8.24
CA MET A 207 -21.07 -11.61 -9.24
C MET A 207 -20.88 -13.13 -9.02
N LYS A 208 -20.72 -13.56 -7.75
CA LYS A 208 -20.61 -14.98 -7.40
C LYS A 208 -21.89 -15.76 -7.73
N VAL A 209 -23.07 -15.18 -7.48
CA VAL A 209 -24.37 -15.84 -7.75
C VAL A 209 -24.69 -15.88 -9.24
N THR A 210 -24.39 -14.80 -9.98
CA THR A 210 -24.72 -14.67 -11.41
C THR A 210 -23.65 -15.26 -12.34
N GLY A 211 -22.45 -15.55 -11.83
CA GLY A 211 -21.30 -15.97 -12.64
C GLY A 211 -20.70 -14.86 -13.51
N LEU A 212 -21.17 -13.62 -13.39
CA LEU A 212 -20.63 -12.47 -14.11
C LEU A 212 -19.20 -12.18 -13.65
N ARG A 213 -18.26 -12.11 -14.59
CA ARG A 213 -16.85 -11.74 -14.33
C ARG A 213 -16.49 -10.55 -15.20
N PRO A 214 -16.45 -9.32 -14.65
CA PRO A 214 -15.96 -8.18 -15.39
C PRO A 214 -14.47 -8.35 -15.71
N ALA A 215 -14.01 -7.77 -16.82
CA ALA A 215 -12.60 -7.83 -17.22
C ALA A 215 -11.66 -7.15 -16.18
N SER A 216 -12.16 -6.16 -15.43
CA SER A 216 -11.48 -5.52 -14.30
C SER A 216 -12.49 -4.73 -13.48
N GLU A 217 -12.36 -4.75 -12.15
CA GLU A 217 -13.15 -3.88 -11.26
C GLU A 217 -12.77 -2.40 -11.42
N ASN A 218 -11.55 -2.10 -11.84
CA ASN A 218 -11.05 -0.74 -12.11
C ASN A 218 -11.70 -0.09 -13.36
N ASN A 219 -12.34 -0.89 -14.22
CA ASN A 219 -13.08 -0.38 -15.38
C ASN A 219 -14.45 0.19 -15.00
N ILE A 220 -14.91 -0.01 -13.76
CA ILE A 220 -16.14 0.61 -13.24
C ILE A 220 -15.84 2.06 -12.90
N ASN A 221 -15.62 2.85 -13.93
CA ASN A 221 -15.28 4.27 -13.81
C ASN A 221 -16.43 5.12 -14.36
N VAL A 222 -17.16 5.78 -13.45
CA VAL A 222 -18.15 6.81 -13.83
C VAL A 222 -17.49 8.15 -13.60
N SER A 223 -16.81 8.66 -14.62
CA SER A 223 -15.97 9.88 -14.55
C SER A 223 -16.70 11.08 -13.93
N ALA A 224 -18.00 11.25 -14.21
CA ALA A 224 -18.83 12.30 -13.63
C ALA A 224 -18.98 12.19 -12.09
N LEU A 225 -18.82 10.99 -11.51
CA LEU A 225 -18.96 10.75 -10.07
C LEU A 225 -17.61 10.65 -9.34
N ASN A 226 -16.49 10.60 -10.06
CA ASN A 226 -15.16 10.43 -9.46
C ASN A 226 -14.86 11.44 -8.36
N GLY A 227 -15.19 12.71 -8.59
CA GLY A 227 -14.96 13.76 -7.59
C GLY A 227 -15.78 13.54 -6.31
N LEU A 228 -17.06 13.17 -6.43
CA LEU A 228 -17.93 12.92 -5.29
C LEU A 228 -17.52 11.67 -4.52
N LEU A 229 -17.35 10.53 -5.21
CA LEU A 229 -16.97 9.26 -4.60
C LEU A 229 -15.60 9.35 -3.92
N GLY A 230 -14.63 10.01 -4.56
CA GLY A 230 -13.32 10.26 -3.97
C GLY A 230 -13.35 11.17 -2.74
N ARG A 231 -14.30 12.13 -2.66
CA ARG A 231 -14.51 12.94 -1.45
C ARG A 231 -15.14 12.12 -0.33
N ILE A 232 -16.15 11.29 -0.62
CA ILE A 232 -16.79 10.41 0.36
C ILE A 232 -15.75 9.47 0.96
N LEU A 233 -14.97 8.78 0.12
CA LEU A 233 -13.91 7.89 0.58
C LEU A 233 -12.82 8.66 1.37
N GLY A 234 -12.36 9.78 0.85
CA GLY A 234 -11.34 10.60 1.49
C GLY A 234 -11.79 11.22 2.83
N ALA A 235 -13.10 11.43 3.02
CA ALA A 235 -13.65 11.95 4.29
C ALA A 235 -13.43 11.00 5.47
N GLU A 236 -13.23 9.69 5.21
CA GLU A 236 -12.86 8.72 6.25
C GLU A 236 -11.58 9.13 6.99
N SER A 237 -10.67 9.84 6.34
CA SER A 237 -9.43 10.34 6.95
C SER A 237 -9.69 11.22 8.19
N ALA A 238 -10.78 11.96 8.22
CA ALA A 238 -11.15 12.80 9.35
C ALA A 238 -11.54 11.97 10.59
N PHE A 239 -12.25 10.86 10.37
CA PHE A 239 -12.65 9.95 11.45
C PHE A 239 -11.47 9.06 11.87
N LEU A 240 -10.71 8.54 10.91
CA LEU A 240 -9.55 7.69 11.15
C LEU A 240 -8.44 8.37 11.96
N ARG A 241 -8.43 9.71 12.06
CA ARG A 241 -7.52 10.41 12.97
C ARG A 241 -7.85 10.18 14.46
N HIS A 242 -9.11 9.88 14.78
CA HIS A 242 -9.60 9.83 16.15
C HIS A 242 -10.08 8.45 16.60
N MET A 243 -10.39 7.57 15.66
CA MET A 243 -10.97 6.26 15.97
C MET A 243 -10.48 5.18 14.99
N ASN A 244 -10.61 3.93 15.41
CA ASN A 244 -10.38 2.78 14.55
C ASN A 244 -11.70 2.24 14.05
N PHE A 245 -11.76 1.86 12.77
CA PHE A 245 -12.93 1.22 12.19
C PHE A 245 -12.93 -0.29 12.49
N PRO A 246 -14.10 -0.87 12.82
CA PRO A 246 -14.21 -2.29 13.14
C PRO A 246 -14.22 -3.20 11.90
N PHE A 247 -14.46 -2.66 10.71
CA PHE A 247 -14.44 -3.34 9.42
C PHE A 247 -14.19 -2.34 8.28
N GLY A 248 -13.85 -2.85 7.09
CA GLY A 248 -13.60 -2.08 5.88
C GLY A 248 -13.03 -2.98 4.78
N VAL A 249 -12.82 -2.44 3.59
CA VAL A 249 -12.30 -3.20 2.45
C VAL A 249 -10.78 -3.42 2.55
N SER A 250 -10.10 -2.58 3.32
CA SER A 250 -8.65 -2.62 3.53
C SER A 250 -8.32 -2.59 5.02
N ALA A 251 -7.14 -3.07 5.38
CA ALA A 251 -6.57 -2.97 6.72
C ALA A 251 -5.30 -2.11 6.69
N ILE A 252 -5.10 -1.32 7.73
CA ILE A 252 -3.95 -0.44 7.94
C ILE A 252 -3.23 -0.89 9.21
N CYS A 253 -1.91 -0.93 9.15
CA CYS A 253 -1.05 -1.13 10.31
C CYS A 253 0.05 -0.07 10.33
N VAL A 254 0.21 0.58 11.48
CA VAL A 254 1.37 1.39 11.82
C VAL A 254 2.17 0.62 12.86
N ALA A 255 3.44 0.41 12.60
CA ALA A 255 4.31 -0.36 13.45
C ALA A 255 5.68 0.32 13.60
N ARG A 256 6.36 0.07 14.71
CA ARG A 256 7.65 0.63 15.09
C ARG A 256 8.74 -0.44 15.02
N ALA A 257 9.88 -0.12 14.42
CA ALA A 257 11.08 -0.94 14.46
C ALA A 257 11.75 -0.83 15.85
N ILE A 258 11.88 -1.94 16.57
CA ILE A 258 12.50 -2.03 17.89
C ILE A 258 13.90 -2.62 17.81
#